data_3b0291390832726192ad91005df020be
#
_entry.id   3b0291390832726192ad91005df020be
#
_cell.length_a   1.000
_cell.length_b   1.000
_cell.length_c   1.000
_cell.angle_alpha   90.00
_cell.angle_beta   90.00
_cell.angle_gamma   90.00
#
_symmetry.space_group_name_H-M   'P 1'
#
loop_
_entity.id
_entity.type
_entity.pdbx_description
1 polymer ?
#
loop_
_entity_poly.entity_id
_entity_poly.type
_entity_poly.pdbx_seq_one_letter_code
_entity_poly.pdbx_strand_id
1 'polypeptide(L)'
;MPGPSIKSRRGRSDDERDPSSGSKVHEREASGGLNMHRQVSRHADPGDRIQVTTPHSSRAGTLTFEGDYATISFERRIRHPNHVVWAALTESEHLARWYMTKARLDAREGGSIDYQSGPAQYHVTGKILTWQPPRVFEHEWNVEPRKELPKGEKSIVRWELTPDGDGTILRITHKRLTRPTAIGFTSGIHAFLDRLEDELDGVPLVDWRTRVDEVRANYPGWDARR
;
A
#
# COMPACT_ATOMS: atom_id res chain seq x y z
N MET A 1 -45.13 33.43 22.58
CA MET A 1 -45.26 34.86 22.21
C MET A 1 -44.24 35.13 21.13
N PRO A 2 -44.66 35.78 20.03
CA PRO A 2 -44.10 35.62 18.68
C PRO A 2 -43.13 36.73 18.26
N GLY A 3 -42.45 36.43 17.17
CA GLY A 3 -41.60 37.08 16.23
C GLY A 3 -41.40 38.64 16.25
N PRO A 4 -40.70 39.19 15.24
CA PRO A 4 -41.14 39.18 13.86
C PRO A 4 -40.09 38.98 12.75
N SER A 5 -40.60 38.57 11.65
CA SER A 5 -40.16 38.59 10.26
C SER A 5 -39.90 40.03 9.73
N ILE A 6 -38.93 40.22 8.85
CA ILE A 6 -38.97 41.32 7.85
C ILE A 6 -38.41 40.80 6.50
N LYS A 7 -39.17 41.14 5.46
CA LYS A 7 -39.08 40.79 4.05
C LYS A 7 -38.14 41.65 3.24
N SER A 8 -37.55 41.05 2.21
CA SER A 8 -37.53 41.48 0.80
C SER A 8 -36.93 42.84 0.40
N ARG A 9 -36.02 42.83 -0.54
CA ARG A 9 -36.15 43.63 -1.80
C ARG A 9 -35.25 43.09 -2.92
N ARG A 10 -35.92 42.99 -4.07
CA ARG A 10 -35.39 42.70 -5.41
C ARG A 10 -34.70 43.91 -5.98
N GLY A 11 -33.72 43.71 -6.88
CA GLY A 11 -33.23 44.70 -7.81
C GLY A 11 -32.65 44.03 -9.04
N ARG A 12 -33.38 44.16 -10.11
CA ARG A 12 -33.10 43.77 -11.49
C ARG A 12 -32.47 44.95 -12.21
N SER A 13 -31.48 44.77 -13.07
CA SER A 13 -31.40 45.52 -14.33
C SER A 13 -30.39 44.85 -15.27
N ASP A 14 -30.89 44.60 -16.44
CA ASP A 14 -30.29 44.17 -17.68
C ASP A 14 -29.31 45.27 -18.20
N ASP A 15 -28.27 44.90 -18.93
CA ASP A 15 -27.96 45.55 -20.20
C ASP A 15 -27.09 44.66 -21.11
N GLU A 16 -27.56 44.54 -22.32
CA GLU A 16 -26.94 43.89 -23.47
C GLU A 16 -25.77 44.76 -24.01
N ARG A 17 -24.77 44.12 -24.60
CA ARG A 17 -24.21 44.46 -25.94
C ARG A 17 -23.05 43.54 -26.36
N ASP A 18 -23.29 42.69 -27.35
CA ASP A 18 -22.33 42.24 -28.37
C ASP A 18 -22.40 43.23 -29.57
N PRO A 19 -21.48 43.34 -30.53
CA PRO A 19 -20.69 42.27 -31.18
C PRO A 19 -19.28 42.67 -31.73
N SER A 20 -18.57 41.63 -32.15
CA SER A 20 -17.74 41.52 -33.36
C SER A 20 -16.40 42.26 -33.43
N SER A 21 -15.34 41.50 -33.63
CA SER A 21 -14.39 41.46 -34.74
C SER A 21 -13.19 40.61 -34.34
N GLY A 22 -12.86 39.51 -34.87
CA GLY A 22 -12.26 39.22 -36.13
C GLY A 22 -10.74 39.40 -36.10
N SER A 23 -9.94 38.33 -35.83
CA SER A 23 -8.67 38.16 -36.56
C SER A 23 -8.19 36.69 -36.46
N LYS A 24 -8.00 36.15 -37.60
CA LYS A 24 -7.28 34.89 -37.87
C LYS A 24 -5.81 35.08 -37.50
N VAL A 25 -5.11 34.02 -37.09
CA VAL A 25 -3.94 33.43 -37.75
C VAL A 25 -3.17 32.44 -36.86
N HIS A 26 -2.84 31.36 -37.49
CA HIS A 26 -1.81 30.35 -37.31
C HIS A 26 -2.08 29.14 -36.41
N GLU A 27 -2.52 28.09 -37.10
CA GLU A 27 -2.12 26.70 -36.87
C GLU A 27 -0.60 26.58 -36.70
N ARG A 28 -0.19 25.93 -35.64
CA ARG A 28 1.00 25.08 -35.61
C ARG A 28 0.63 23.79 -34.93
N GLU A 29 0.45 22.77 -35.75
CA GLU A 29 0.51 21.38 -35.36
C GLU A 29 1.84 21.11 -34.64
N ALA A 30 1.76 20.59 -33.42
CA ALA A 30 2.83 19.82 -32.84
C ALA A 30 2.22 18.52 -32.31
N SER A 31 2.11 17.59 -33.25
CA SER A 31 1.91 16.17 -32.97
C SER A 31 3.12 15.65 -32.19
N GLY A 32 2.97 15.54 -30.91
CA GLY A 32 3.86 14.82 -30.01
C GLY A 32 3.13 13.62 -29.44
N GLY A 33 2.88 12.63 -30.29
CA GLY A 33 2.39 11.33 -29.86
C GLY A 33 3.42 10.65 -28.97
N LEU A 34 3.19 10.64 -27.67
CA LEU A 34 3.92 9.75 -26.77
C LEU A 34 3.44 8.33 -27.00
N ASN A 35 4.18 7.65 -27.86
CA ASN A 35 4.03 6.24 -28.14
C ASN A 35 4.55 5.46 -26.91
N MET A 36 3.67 5.15 -25.97
CA MET A 36 3.97 4.24 -24.88
C MET A 36 4.08 2.82 -25.46
N HIS A 37 5.26 2.48 -25.95
CA HIS A 37 5.59 1.10 -26.25
C HIS A 37 5.60 0.28 -24.96
N ARG A 38 4.49 -0.42 -24.75
CA ARG A 38 4.36 -1.51 -23.80
C ARG A 38 5.25 -2.66 -24.31
N GLN A 39 6.51 -2.72 -23.88
CA GLN A 39 7.33 -3.90 -24.10
C GLN A 39 6.81 -5.05 -23.22
N VAL A 40 5.94 -5.84 -23.82
CA VAL A 40 5.63 -7.18 -23.34
C VAL A 40 6.57 -8.11 -24.09
N SER A 41 7.69 -8.49 -23.49
CA SER A 41 8.51 -9.58 -23.97
C SER A 41 7.74 -10.90 -23.78
N ARG A 42 7.22 -11.42 -24.88
CA ARG A 42 6.63 -12.76 -24.93
C ARG A 42 7.72 -13.76 -25.34
N HIS A 43 8.32 -14.41 -24.36
CA HIS A 43 8.84 -15.77 -24.51
C HIS A 43 8.53 -16.47 -23.19
N ALA A 44 7.46 -17.23 -23.20
CA ALA A 44 7.02 -18.02 -22.04
C ALA A 44 7.72 -19.39 -22.09
N ASP A 45 8.74 -19.54 -21.28
CA ASP A 45 9.21 -20.84 -20.80
C ASP A 45 8.46 -21.16 -19.49
N PRO A 46 8.05 -22.41 -19.19
CA PRO A 46 7.21 -22.72 -18.03
C PRO A 46 7.90 -22.55 -16.65
N GLY A 47 8.95 -21.76 -16.59
CA GLY A 47 9.65 -21.30 -15.39
C GLY A 47 9.81 -19.78 -15.27
N ASP A 48 9.18 -19.00 -16.13
CA ASP A 48 9.47 -17.57 -16.25
C ASP A 48 8.83 -16.76 -15.14
N ARG A 49 9.67 -16.07 -14.35
CA ARG A 49 9.27 -15.11 -13.33
C ARG A 49 8.84 -13.82 -14.02
N ILE A 50 7.55 -13.54 -14.06
CA ILE A 50 7.06 -12.25 -14.54
C ILE A 50 7.21 -11.21 -13.41
N GLN A 51 8.16 -10.30 -13.55
CA GLN A 51 8.25 -9.11 -12.72
C GLN A 51 7.40 -7.99 -13.29
N VAL A 52 6.48 -7.48 -12.52
CA VAL A 52 5.73 -6.27 -12.85
C VAL A 52 6.29 -5.14 -11.99
N THR A 53 7.25 -4.41 -12.55
CA THR A 53 7.78 -3.18 -11.93
C THR A 53 7.08 -1.96 -12.51
N THR A 54 6.60 -1.09 -11.67
CA THR A 54 6.08 0.24 -12.06
C THR A 54 7.20 1.28 -11.91
N PRO A 55 7.52 2.07 -12.95
CA PRO A 55 8.71 2.94 -12.94
C PRO A 55 8.54 4.28 -12.21
N HIS A 56 7.52 4.51 -11.39
CA HIS A 56 7.17 5.88 -10.97
C HIS A 56 7.34 6.24 -9.51
N SER A 57 7.84 5.34 -8.65
CA SER A 57 8.19 5.72 -7.27
C SER A 57 9.22 4.75 -6.70
N SER A 58 10.31 5.28 -6.16
CA SER A 58 11.30 4.51 -5.37
C SER A 58 10.67 3.85 -4.12
N ARG A 59 9.42 4.19 -3.82
CA ARG A 59 8.64 3.67 -2.70
C ARG A 59 7.66 2.56 -3.11
N ALA A 60 7.46 2.31 -4.41
CA ALA A 60 6.55 1.27 -4.87
C ALA A 60 7.13 -0.12 -4.62
N GLY A 61 6.26 -1.05 -4.21
CA GLY A 61 6.61 -2.46 -4.10
C GLY A 61 6.63 -3.15 -5.45
N THR A 62 7.31 -4.29 -5.49
CA THR A 62 7.29 -5.20 -6.63
C THR A 62 6.36 -6.37 -6.36
N LEU A 63 5.71 -6.84 -7.41
CA LEU A 63 4.84 -8.00 -7.41
C LEU A 63 5.38 -9.02 -8.42
N THR A 64 5.82 -10.16 -7.93
CA THR A 64 6.37 -11.24 -8.76
C THR A 64 5.42 -12.43 -8.73
N PHE A 65 5.13 -13.02 -9.90
CA PHE A 65 4.26 -14.19 -10.04
C PHE A 65 5.08 -15.43 -10.34
N GLU A 66 4.74 -16.54 -9.70
CA GLU A 66 5.40 -17.83 -9.85
C GLU A 66 4.33 -18.93 -9.75
N GLY A 67 3.91 -19.46 -10.90
CA GLY A 67 2.76 -20.37 -10.98
C GLY A 67 1.50 -19.75 -10.40
N ASP A 68 0.86 -20.44 -9.46
CA ASP A 68 -0.37 -19.97 -8.78
C ASP A 68 -0.12 -18.99 -7.65
N TYR A 69 1.15 -18.75 -7.31
CA TYR A 69 1.55 -17.92 -6.20
C TYR A 69 2.16 -16.60 -6.65
N ALA A 70 2.22 -15.70 -5.70
CA ALA A 70 2.87 -14.41 -5.87
C ALA A 70 3.69 -14.05 -4.63
N THR A 71 4.67 -13.18 -4.86
CA THR A 71 5.48 -12.55 -3.83
C THR A 71 5.39 -11.04 -3.96
N ILE A 72 5.10 -10.36 -2.86
CA ILE A 72 5.16 -8.91 -2.73
C ILE A 72 6.48 -8.58 -2.03
N SER A 73 7.20 -7.57 -2.53
CA SER A 73 8.43 -7.09 -1.90
C SER A 73 8.45 -5.57 -1.87
N PHE A 74 8.87 -5.01 -0.74
CA PHE A 74 9.12 -3.58 -0.57
C PHE A 74 10.48 -3.37 0.06
N GLU A 75 11.10 -2.23 -0.25
CA GLU A 75 12.25 -1.69 0.44
C GLU A 75 11.96 -0.26 0.88
N ARG A 76 12.33 0.09 2.12
CA ARG A 76 12.21 1.43 2.68
C ARG A 76 13.52 1.81 3.37
N ARG A 77 13.98 3.03 3.11
CA ARG A 77 15.02 3.66 3.90
C ARG A 77 14.37 4.47 5.02
N ILE A 78 14.46 3.98 6.24
CA ILE A 78 13.85 4.57 7.43
C ILE A 78 14.93 5.32 8.21
N ARG A 79 14.66 6.57 8.62
CA ARG A 79 15.59 7.46 9.32
C ARG A 79 15.65 7.20 10.82
N HIS A 80 15.54 5.93 11.21
CA HIS A 80 15.57 5.49 12.61
C HIS A 80 16.46 4.24 12.71
N PRO A 81 17.19 4.07 13.84
CA PRO A 81 18.04 2.92 14.03
C PRO A 81 17.28 1.60 14.15
N ASN A 82 17.93 0.49 13.82
CA ASN A 82 17.30 -0.84 13.76
C ASN A 82 16.46 -1.21 14.99
N HIS A 83 16.92 -0.91 16.20
CA HIS A 83 16.19 -1.29 17.42
C HIS A 83 14.86 -0.53 17.55
N VAL A 84 14.80 0.72 17.09
CA VAL A 84 13.56 1.52 17.09
C VAL A 84 12.56 0.97 16.06
N VAL A 85 13.05 0.66 14.84
CA VAL A 85 12.21 0.04 13.79
C VAL A 85 11.75 -1.34 14.23
N TRP A 86 12.64 -2.12 14.89
CA TRP A 86 12.29 -3.44 15.44
C TRP A 86 11.17 -3.35 16.45
N ALA A 87 11.25 -2.44 17.42
CA ALA A 87 10.19 -2.21 18.40
C ALA A 87 8.85 -1.92 17.72
N ALA A 88 8.85 -1.05 16.69
CA ALA A 88 7.66 -0.73 15.93
C ALA A 88 7.04 -1.94 15.21
N LEU A 89 7.84 -2.91 14.80
CA LEU A 89 7.38 -4.14 14.13
C LEU A 89 6.93 -5.25 15.07
N THR A 90 7.30 -5.20 16.35
CA THR A 90 7.12 -6.34 17.26
C THR A 90 6.36 -6.01 18.56
N GLU A 91 6.27 -4.75 18.94
CA GLU A 91 5.56 -4.34 20.15
C GLU A 91 4.09 -4.06 19.86
N SER A 92 3.21 -4.61 20.69
CA SER A 92 1.76 -4.56 20.49
C SER A 92 1.20 -3.13 20.43
N GLU A 93 1.77 -2.20 21.20
CA GLU A 93 1.33 -0.80 21.21
C GLU A 93 1.60 -0.10 19.89
N HIS A 94 2.78 -0.30 19.30
CA HIS A 94 3.12 0.22 17.99
C HIS A 94 2.27 -0.42 16.89
N LEU A 95 2.15 -1.75 16.89
CA LEU A 95 1.32 -2.49 15.93
C LEU A 95 -0.15 -2.05 15.98
N ALA A 96 -0.66 -1.68 17.16
CA ALA A 96 -2.03 -1.17 17.29
C ALA A 96 -2.23 0.18 16.57
N ARG A 97 -1.21 1.02 16.50
CA ARG A 97 -1.27 2.35 15.87
C ARG A 97 -1.06 2.28 14.37
N TRP A 98 0.17 1.98 13.93
CA TRP A 98 0.50 2.06 12.52
C TRP A 98 -0.11 0.92 11.69
N TYR A 99 -0.13 -0.30 12.25
CA TYR A 99 -0.59 -1.51 11.53
C TYR A 99 -2.06 -1.84 11.80
N MET A 100 -2.74 -1.05 12.65
CA MET A 100 -4.15 -1.26 13.03
C MET A 100 -4.40 -2.69 13.51
N THR A 101 -3.48 -3.24 14.32
CA THR A 101 -3.43 -4.67 14.67
C THR A 101 -3.42 -4.86 16.18
N LYS A 102 -4.34 -5.68 16.69
CA LYS A 102 -4.25 -6.24 18.05
C LYS A 102 -3.38 -7.48 17.97
N ALA A 103 -2.18 -7.39 18.54
CA ALA A 103 -1.15 -8.41 18.41
C ALA A 103 -0.84 -9.11 19.73
N ARG A 104 -0.65 -10.43 19.63
CA ARG A 104 0.00 -11.25 20.65
C ARG A 104 1.14 -12.01 19.99
N LEU A 105 2.33 -11.92 20.56
CA LEU A 105 3.54 -12.59 20.09
C LEU A 105 4.15 -13.42 21.22
N ASP A 106 4.45 -14.69 20.94
CA ASP A 106 5.44 -15.47 21.67
C ASP A 106 6.78 -15.25 20.98
N ALA A 107 7.51 -14.20 21.39
CA ALA A 107 8.63 -13.56 20.70
C ALA A 107 9.91 -14.42 20.72
N ARG A 108 9.90 -15.56 20.05
CA ARG A 108 11.02 -16.50 19.90
C ARG A 108 10.84 -17.35 18.64
N GLU A 109 11.90 -17.95 18.16
CA GLU A 109 11.83 -18.95 17.10
C GLU A 109 10.98 -20.15 17.56
N GLY A 110 10.07 -20.63 16.69
CA GLY A 110 9.07 -21.63 17.02
C GLY A 110 7.89 -21.13 17.86
N GLY A 111 7.92 -19.89 18.34
CA GLY A 111 6.78 -19.23 18.97
C GLY A 111 5.66 -18.95 17.99
N SER A 112 4.67 -18.15 18.40
CA SER A 112 3.47 -17.90 17.57
C SER A 112 3.11 -16.44 17.50
N ILE A 113 2.39 -16.09 16.45
CA ILE A 113 1.62 -14.86 16.31
C ILE A 113 0.12 -15.16 16.40
N ASP A 114 -0.64 -14.23 16.99
CA ASP A 114 -2.09 -14.19 16.99
C ASP A 114 -2.51 -12.73 16.84
N TYR A 115 -2.99 -12.37 15.64
CA TYR A 115 -3.28 -11.01 15.23
C TYR A 115 -4.73 -10.84 14.82
N GLN A 116 -5.38 -9.75 15.26
CA GLN A 116 -6.53 -9.17 14.56
C GLN A 116 -6.03 -7.96 13.79
N SER A 117 -5.84 -8.13 12.47
CA SER A 117 -5.02 -7.25 11.66
C SER A 117 -5.80 -6.46 10.62
N GLY A 118 -5.43 -5.23 10.50
CA GLY A 118 -5.89 -4.29 9.49
C GLY A 118 -7.33 -3.85 9.65
N PRO A 119 -7.83 -3.00 8.72
CA PRO A 119 -9.19 -2.48 8.77
C PRO A 119 -10.28 -3.54 8.66
N ALA A 120 -9.98 -4.67 7.99
CA ALA A 120 -10.90 -5.80 7.85
C ALA A 120 -10.86 -6.74 9.06
N GLN A 121 -9.99 -6.49 10.03
CA GLN A 121 -9.82 -7.31 11.24
C GLN A 121 -9.64 -8.80 10.91
N TYR A 122 -8.73 -9.10 9.97
CA TYR A 122 -8.37 -10.48 9.67
C TYR A 122 -7.79 -11.14 10.93
N HIS A 123 -8.37 -12.27 11.34
CA HIS A 123 -7.74 -13.12 12.34
C HIS A 123 -6.62 -13.89 11.64
N VAL A 124 -5.39 -13.60 12.04
CA VAL A 124 -4.17 -14.15 11.46
C VAL A 124 -3.42 -14.89 12.54
N THR A 125 -3.10 -16.14 12.28
CA THR A 125 -2.26 -16.97 13.15
C THR A 125 -1.06 -17.49 12.39
N GLY A 126 -0.01 -17.85 13.11
CA GLY A 126 1.16 -18.46 12.49
C GLY A 126 2.29 -18.74 13.46
N LYS A 127 3.23 -19.56 13.02
CA LYS A 127 4.47 -19.81 13.73
C LYS A 127 5.50 -18.76 13.37
N ILE A 128 6.33 -18.40 14.33
CA ILE A 128 7.54 -17.61 14.09
C ILE A 128 8.61 -18.57 13.58
N LEU A 129 9.04 -18.35 12.33
CA LEU A 129 9.99 -19.19 11.60
C LEU A 129 11.43 -18.73 11.83
N THR A 130 11.63 -17.42 11.98
CA THR A 130 12.94 -16.81 12.29
C THR A 130 12.74 -15.67 13.25
N TRP A 131 13.52 -15.63 14.32
CA TRP A 131 13.52 -14.58 15.31
C TRP A 131 14.95 -14.16 15.66
N GLN A 132 15.45 -13.12 15.02
CA GLN A 132 16.82 -12.61 15.17
C GLN A 132 16.82 -11.09 15.44
N PRO A 133 16.48 -10.65 16.66
CA PRO A 133 16.45 -9.23 16.99
C PRO A 133 17.82 -8.56 16.83
N PRO A 134 17.90 -7.31 16.38
CA PRO A 134 16.86 -6.51 15.74
C PRO A 134 16.97 -6.57 14.19
N ARG A 135 17.17 -7.75 13.61
CA ARG A 135 17.52 -7.90 12.18
C ARG A 135 16.52 -8.66 11.34
N VAL A 136 15.98 -9.77 11.86
CA VAL A 136 15.12 -10.65 11.06
C VAL A 136 13.95 -11.14 11.89
N PHE A 137 12.74 -10.94 11.37
CA PHE A 137 11.49 -11.52 11.84
C PHE A 137 10.75 -12.16 10.68
N GLU A 138 10.60 -13.48 10.70
CA GLU A 138 9.84 -14.22 9.71
C GLU A 138 8.78 -15.06 10.38
N HIS A 139 7.57 -15.05 9.85
CA HIS A 139 6.45 -15.79 10.42
C HIS A 139 5.44 -16.22 9.34
N GLU A 140 4.70 -17.28 9.63
CA GLU A 140 3.53 -17.64 8.85
C GLU A 140 2.45 -16.56 9.00
N TRP A 141 1.68 -16.37 7.92
CA TRP A 141 0.52 -15.50 7.87
C TRP A 141 -0.66 -16.33 7.37
N ASN A 142 -1.38 -16.94 8.31
CA ASN A 142 -2.48 -17.86 8.02
C ASN A 142 -3.81 -17.19 8.38
N VAL A 143 -4.69 -17.05 7.39
CA VAL A 143 -6.06 -16.52 7.54
C VAL A 143 -7.04 -17.66 7.26
N GLU A 144 -7.94 -17.92 8.22
CA GLU A 144 -9.02 -18.89 8.05
C GLU A 144 -10.00 -18.46 6.94
N PRO A 145 -10.69 -19.44 6.29
CA PRO A 145 -11.72 -19.17 5.30
C PRO A 145 -12.79 -18.17 5.82
N ARG A 146 -13.09 -17.17 5.00
CA ARG A 146 -14.10 -16.15 5.29
C ARG A 146 -14.69 -15.61 3.99
N LYS A 147 -15.73 -14.77 4.08
CA LYS A 147 -16.46 -14.25 2.91
C LYS A 147 -15.52 -13.63 1.86
N GLU A 148 -14.57 -12.80 2.30
CA GLU A 148 -13.62 -12.09 1.43
C GLU A 148 -12.45 -12.96 0.94
N LEU A 149 -12.17 -14.06 1.65
CA LEU A 149 -11.16 -15.07 1.34
C LEU A 149 -11.74 -16.47 1.54
N PRO A 150 -12.57 -16.99 0.62
CA PRO A 150 -13.33 -18.24 0.84
C PRO A 150 -12.47 -19.49 1.04
N LYS A 151 -11.22 -19.47 0.56
CA LYS A 151 -10.24 -20.55 0.75
C LYS A 151 -9.26 -20.26 1.90
N GLY A 152 -9.42 -19.12 2.59
CA GLY A 152 -8.40 -18.62 3.48
C GLY A 152 -7.14 -18.19 2.73
N GLU A 153 -6.05 -17.94 3.47
CA GLU A 153 -4.73 -17.66 2.90
C GLU A 153 -3.65 -18.30 3.77
N LYS A 154 -2.64 -18.90 3.15
CA LYS A 154 -1.47 -19.46 3.84
C LYS A 154 -0.22 -18.94 3.18
N SER A 155 0.42 -18.00 3.83
CA SER A 155 1.55 -17.27 3.29
C SER A 155 2.63 -17.03 4.35
N ILE A 156 3.73 -16.38 3.98
CA ILE A 156 4.86 -16.13 4.88
C ILE A 156 5.27 -14.67 4.71
N VAL A 157 5.40 -13.97 5.84
CA VAL A 157 5.91 -12.61 5.90
C VAL A 157 7.30 -12.61 6.53
N ARG A 158 8.25 -11.94 5.88
CA ARG A 158 9.61 -11.75 6.35
C ARG A 158 9.97 -10.26 6.36
N TRP A 159 10.43 -9.80 7.50
CA TRP A 159 10.97 -8.47 7.75
C TRP A 159 12.48 -8.58 7.95
N GLU A 160 13.24 -7.77 7.23
CA GLU A 160 14.69 -7.72 7.34
C GLU A 160 15.13 -6.26 7.53
N LEU A 161 15.95 -6.05 8.56
CA LEU A 161 16.45 -4.74 8.95
C LEU A 161 17.98 -4.74 8.83
N THR A 162 18.49 -3.86 7.99
CA THR A 162 19.93 -3.68 7.81
C THR A 162 20.30 -2.26 8.22
N PRO A 163 21.29 -2.07 9.11
CA PRO A 163 21.76 -0.73 9.44
C PRO A 163 22.27 0.04 8.21
N ASP A 164 21.94 1.34 8.15
CA ASP A 164 22.33 2.25 7.08
C ASP A 164 22.67 3.64 7.68
N GLY A 165 23.88 3.79 8.16
CA GLY A 165 24.29 4.95 8.97
C GLY A 165 23.45 5.02 10.25
N ASP A 166 22.79 6.15 10.48
CA ASP A 166 21.89 6.36 11.61
C ASP A 166 20.48 5.80 11.36
N GLY A 167 20.23 5.23 10.18
CA GLY A 167 18.96 4.70 9.74
C GLY A 167 18.96 3.19 9.54
N THR A 168 17.88 2.72 8.91
CA THR A 168 17.63 1.32 8.63
C THR A 168 17.11 1.15 7.20
N ILE A 169 17.67 0.20 6.45
CA ILE A 169 17.02 -0.37 5.28
C ILE A 169 16.08 -1.47 5.75
N LEU A 170 14.80 -1.22 5.65
CA LEU A 170 13.74 -2.19 5.93
C LEU A 170 13.31 -2.87 4.65
N ARG A 171 13.42 -4.21 4.60
CA ARG A 171 12.82 -5.03 3.54
C ARG A 171 11.67 -5.84 4.09
N ILE A 172 10.55 -5.84 3.39
CA ILE A 172 9.45 -6.78 3.62
C ILE A 172 9.29 -7.67 2.40
N THR A 173 9.16 -8.97 2.64
CA THR A 173 8.80 -9.96 1.63
C THR A 173 7.60 -10.74 2.13
N HIS A 174 6.48 -10.69 1.38
CA HIS A 174 5.29 -11.48 1.65
C HIS A 174 5.14 -12.49 0.52
N LYS A 175 5.53 -13.74 0.79
CA LYS A 175 5.62 -14.81 -0.21
C LYS A 175 4.52 -15.86 -0.06
N ARG A 176 4.30 -16.65 -1.14
CA ARG A 176 3.29 -17.72 -1.21
C ARG A 176 1.85 -17.21 -1.08
N LEU A 177 1.60 -15.96 -1.41
CA LEU A 177 0.24 -15.45 -1.56
C LEU A 177 -0.42 -16.04 -2.80
N THR A 178 -1.74 -16.29 -2.74
CA THR A 178 -2.49 -16.52 -3.97
C THR A 178 -2.47 -15.24 -4.82
N ARG A 179 -2.48 -15.38 -6.15
CA ARG A 179 -2.39 -14.22 -7.06
C ARG A 179 -3.44 -13.14 -6.79
N PRO A 180 -4.75 -13.49 -6.60
CA PRO A 180 -5.77 -12.50 -6.27
C PRO A 180 -5.50 -11.77 -4.95
N THR A 181 -5.02 -12.48 -3.92
CA THR A 181 -4.71 -11.89 -2.62
C THR A 181 -3.52 -10.94 -2.74
N ALA A 182 -2.46 -11.33 -3.43
CA ALA A 182 -1.28 -10.49 -3.63
C ALA A 182 -1.63 -9.16 -4.30
N ILE A 183 -2.42 -9.21 -5.40
CA ILE A 183 -2.90 -8.01 -6.09
C ILE A 183 -3.69 -7.10 -5.12
N GLY A 184 -4.54 -7.69 -4.26
CA GLY A 184 -5.33 -6.92 -3.28
C GLY A 184 -4.52 -6.35 -2.13
N PHE A 185 -3.47 -7.03 -1.71
CA PHE A 185 -2.68 -6.66 -0.54
C PHE A 185 -1.60 -5.62 -0.85
N THR A 186 -1.08 -5.56 -2.07
CA THR A 186 0.09 -4.73 -2.40
C THR A 186 -0.11 -3.26 -2.05
N SER A 187 -1.22 -2.63 -2.45
CA SER A 187 -1.51 -1.24 -2.11
C SER A 187 -1.76 -1.05 -0.60
N GLY A 188 -2.36 -2.04 0.05
CA GLY A 188 -2.57 -2.03 1.51
C GLY A 188 -1.26 -2.08 2.30
N ILE A 189 -0.32 -2.92 1.88
CA ILE A 189 1.02 -2.99 2.49
C ILE A 189 1.77 -1.68 2.26
N HIS A 190 1.69 -1.08 1.06
CA HIS A 190 2.28 0.24 0.81
C HIS A 190 1.77 1.28 1.81
N ALA A 191 0.45 1.39 1.96
CA ALA A 191 -0.15 2.34 2.89
C ALA A 191 0.25 2.07 4.35
N PHE A 192 0.39 0.81 4.75
CA PHE A 192 0.90 0.47 6.08
C PHE A 192 2.36 0.87 6.28
N LEU A 193 3.22 0.70 5.27
CA LEU A 193 4.62 1.12 5.38
C LEU A 193 4.76 2.65 5.48
N ASP A 194 3.90 3.41 4.78
CA ASP A 194 3.87 4.87 4.93
C ASP A 194 3.43 5.26 6.36
N ARG A 195 2.44 4.58 6.94
CA ARG A 195 2.02 4.77 8.33
C ARG A 195 3.09 4.38 9.35
N LEU A 196 3.89 3.35 9.06
CA LEU A 196 5.03 2.98 9.89
C LEU A 196 6.05 4.12 9.95
N GLU A 197 6.34 4.75 8.83
CA GLU A 197 7.24 5.91 8.79
C GLU A 197 6.66 7.11 9.56
N ASP A 198 5.37 7.41 9.37
CA ASP A 198 4.66 8.45 10.13
C ASP A 198 4.72 8.20 11.64
N GLU A 199 4.49 6.97 12.08
CA GLU A 199 4.56 6.55 13.49
C GLU A 199 5.96 6.77 14.06
N LEU A 200 6.99 6.38 13.32
CA LEU A 200 8.38 6.52 13.73
C LEU A 200 8.83 7.97 13.76
N ASP A 201 8.38 8.79 12.81
CA ASP A 201 8.67 10.22 12.73
C ASP A 201 7.83 11.05 13.74
N GLY A 202 6.88 10.42 14.45
CA GLY A 202 6.02 11.08 15.44
C GLY A 202 5.04 12.09 14.83
N VAL A 203 4.69 11.92 13.55
CA VAL A 203 3.74 12.78 12.85
C VAL A 203 2.34 12.13 12.81
N PRO A 204 1.26 12.90 12.50
CA PRO A 204 -0.07 12.34 12.35
C PRO A 204 -0.09 11.22 11.29
N LEU A 205 -0.64 10.06 11.67
CA LEU A 205 -0.73 8.91 10.76
C LEU A 205 -1.68 9.22 9.60
N VAL A 206 -1.24 8.99 8.37
CA VAL A 206 -2.10 9.06 7.19
C VAL A 206 -3.29 8.09 7.33
N ASP A 207 -4.48 8.50 6.85
CA ASP A 207 -5.62 7.58 6.79
C ASP A 207 -5.33 6.43 5.82
N TRP A 208 -5.46 5.21 6.33
CA TRP A 208 -5.07 4.01 5.57
C TRP A 208 -5.86 3.84 4.27
N ARG A 209 -7.18 4.10 4.29
CA ARG A 209 -8.05 3.93 3.12
C ARG A 209 -7.74 4.97 2.06
N THR A 210 -7.63 6.22 2.48
CA THR A 210 -7.22 7.33 1.61
C THR A 210 -5.88 7.02 0.95
N ARG A 211 -4.90 6.56 1.75
CA ARG A 211 -3.58 6.25 1.21
C ARG A 211 -3.58 5.05 0.26
N VAL A 212 -4.36 4.01 0.54
CA VAL A 212 -4.56 2.88 -0.39
C VAL A 212 -5.09 3.37 -1.73
N ASP A 213 -6.09 4.25 -1.73
CA ASP A 213 -6.69 4.78 -2.98
C ASP A 213 -5.70 5.61 -3.79
N GLU A 214 -4.87 6.42 -3.14
CA GLU A 214 -3.83 7.22 -3.77
C GLU A 214 -2.74 6.36 -4.45
N VAL A 215 -2.29 5.30 -3.78
CA VAL A 215 -1.17 4.47 -4.27
C VAL A 215 -1.60 3.35 -5.21
N ARG A 216 -2.89 3.06 -5.27
CA ARG A 216 -3.46 1.95 -6.04
C ARG A 216 -3.10 2.00 -7.53
N ALA A 217 -3.06 3.20 -8.11
CA ALA A 217 -2.70 3.41 -9.51
C ALA A 217 -1.25 2.97 -9.83
N ASN A 218 -0.39 2.86 -8.81
CA ASN A 218 0.98 2.39 -8.98
C ASN A 218 1.07 0.87 -9.17
N TYR A 219 -0.05 0.12 -8.99
CA TYR A 219 -0.04 -1.34 -9.02
C TYR A 219 -0.97 -1.87 -10.10
N PRO A 220 -0.42 -2.50 -11.16
CA PRO A 220 -1.22 -3.07 -12.25
C PRO A 220 -2.04 -4.28 -11.79
N GLY A 221 -3.17 -4.53 -12.46
CA GLY A 221 -4.06 -5.67 -12.19
C GLY A 221 -5.16 -5.39 -11.18
N TRP A 222 -5.21 -4.23 -10.55
CA TRP A 222 -6.30 -3.83 -9.68
C TRP A 222 -7.63 -3.65 -10.43
N ASP A 223 -7.58 -3.09 -11.66
CA ASP A 223 -8.77 -2.83 -12.47
C ASP A 223 -9.43 -4.11 -13.03
N ALA A 224 -8.74 -5.24 -13.01
CA ALA A 224 -9.23 -6.51 -13.52
C ALA A 224 -10.31 -7.18 -12.63
N ARG A 225 -10.75 -6.54 -11.54
CA ARG A 225 -11.76 -7.07 -10.60
C ARG A 225 -13.08 -6.32 -10.59
N ARG A 226 -13.31 -5.42 -11.52
CA ARG A 226 -14.60 -4.75 -11.70
C ARG A 226 -15.43 -5.44 -12.74
#